data_afa23e74198b82b4ea9127041c2fb5cd
#
_entry.id   afa23e74198b82b4ea9127041c2fb5cd
#
_cell.length_a   1.000
_cell.length_b   1.000
_cell.length_c   1.000
_cell.angle_alpha   90.00
_cell.angle_beta   90.00
_cell.angle_gamma   90.00
#
_symmetry.space_group_name_H-M   'P 1'
#
loop_
_entity.id
_entity.type
_entity.pdbx_description
1 polymer ?
#
loop_
_entity_poly.entity_id
_entity_poly.type
_entity_poly.pdbx_seq_one_letter_code
_entity_poly.pdbx_strand_id
1 'polypeptide(L)'
;MANHLDLEEQEQLDQLKHFWKQYGNLITWALIVVLGAVAAWNGYHRWQRDQSLQAAAMYDEVEKVVLGGDVQKAERAFNDMKDRFAKAAYTQQAGFLVAKMTYGSGKVDSAKTALNWLADNAADKGYASVARLRLSAVLIEAKAYDDALKILGAGVADEFAALADDRKGDIYILQGKKTEAKAEYEKAFKGFDEQAEYRRLVGVKLNALGVNPLANVKTATVTEGAK
;
A
#
# COMPACT_ATOMS: atom_id res chain seq x y z
N MET A 1 29.38 -60.71 -25.37
CA MET A 1 27.98 -60.94 -25.82
C MET A 1 27.45 -59.59 -26.27
N ALA A 2 27.35 -59.38 -27.57
CA ALA A 2 26.74 -58.18 -28.12
C ALA A 2 25.22 -58.38 -28.05
N ASN A 3 24.53 -57.56 -27.27
CA ASN A 3 23.08 -57.52 -27.30
C ASN A 3 22.66 -56.98 -28.68
N HIS A 4 22.15 -57.85 -29.53
CA HIS A 4 21.43 -57.47 -30.73
C HIS A 4 20.08 -56.92 -30.24
N LEU A 5 19.91 -55.62 -30.32
CA LEU A 5 18.63 -54.95 -30.13
C LEU A 5 17.64 -55.52 -31.17
N ASP A 6 16.42 -55.84 -30.75
CA ASP A 6 15.36 -56.30 -31.64
C ASP A 6 15.01 -55.19 -32.67
N LEU A 7 14.50 -55.56 -33.85
CA LEU A 7 14.21 -54.61 -34.92
C LEU A 7 13.28 -53.46 -34.46
N GLU A 8 12.33 -53.77 -33.58
CA GLU A 8 11.42 -52.77 -32.98
C GLU A 8 12.16 -51.79 -32.07
N GLU A 9 13.15 -52.26 -31.30
CA GLU A 9 13.98 -51.39 -30.44
C GLU A 9 14.90 -50.48 -31.29
N GLN A 10 15.39 -50.93 -32.42
CA GLN A 10 16.18 -50.14 -33.35
C GLN A 10 15.35 -49.05 -34.02
N GLU A 11 14.12 -49.34 -34.46
CA GLU A 11 13.19 -48.36 -35.01
C GLU A 11 12.82 -47.24 -33.98
N GLN A 12 12.56 -47.64 -32.75
CA GLN A 12 12.27 -46.69 -31.67
C GLN A 12 13.47 -45.75 -31.38
N LEU A 13 14.68 -46.32 -31.35
CA LEU A 13 15.90 -45.55 -31.18
C LEU A 13 16.16 -44.56 -32.34
N ASP A 14 15.88 -44.98 -33.56
CA ASP A 14 16.06 -44.14 -34.73
C ASP A 14 15.01 -43.01 -34.81
N GLN A 15 13.76 -43.30 -34.41
CA GLN A 15 12.74 -42.26 -34.25
C GLN A 15 13.13 -41.26 -33.16
N LEU A 16 13.66 -41.70 -32.02
CA LEU A 16 14.13 -40.80 -30.94
C LEU A 16 15.32 -39.97 -31.38
N LYS A 17 16.29 -40.54 -32.10
CA LYS A 17 17.42 -39.80 -32.67
C LYS A 17 16.97 -38.74 -33.69
N HIS A 18 16.00 -39.10 -34.54
CA HIS A 18 15.44 -38.18 -35.53
C HIS A 18 14.74 -36.99 -34.85
N PHE A 19 13.89 -37.28 -33.83
CA PHE A 19 13.23 -36.27 -33.02
C PHE A 19 14.26 -35.35 -32.36
N TRP A 20 15.30 -35.92 -31.73
CA TRP A 20 16.34 -35.14 -31.07
C TRP A 20 17.16 -34.30 -32.05
N LYS A 21 17.44 -34.82 -33.22
CA LYS A 21 18.15 -34.08 -34.28
C LYS A 21 17.33 -32.91 -34.79
N GLN A 22 16.01 -33.05 -34.84
CA GLN A 22 15.09 -31.99 -35.30
C GLN A 22 14.78 -30.94 -34.23
N TYR A 23 14.51 -31.38 -33.01
CA TYR A 23 14.01 -30.52 -31.93
C TYR A 23 15.00 -30.28 -30.79
N GLY A 24 16.06 -31.06 -30.70
CA GLY A 24 17.00 -31.04 -29.58
C GLY A 24 17.59 -29.64 -29.31
N ASN A 25 17.95 -28.92 -30.37
CA ASN A 25 18.47 -27.57 -30.25
C ASN A 25 17.42 -26.58 -29.69
N LEU A 26 16.18 -26.66 -30.14
CA LEU A 26 15.06 -25.87 -29.66
C LEU A 26 14.73 -26.16 -28.19
N ILE A 27 14.70 -27.45 -27.83
CA ILE A 27 14.49 -27.89 -26.44
C ILE A 27 15.61 -27.41 -25.54
N THR A 28 16.85 -27.50 -25.98
CA THR A 28 18.01 -27.01 -25.22
C THR A 28 17.93 -25.52 -24.97
N TRP A 29 17.62 -24.71 -26.00
CA TRP A 29 17.44 -23.28 -25.85
C TRP A 29 16.26 -22.94 -24.94
N ALA A 30 15.14 -23.64 -25.06
CA ALA A 30 14.00 -23.46 -24.16
C ALA A 30 14.36 -23.75 -22.69
N LEU A 31 15.11 -24.83 -22.44
CA LEU A 31 15.61 -25.16 -21.12
C LEU A 31 16.58 -24.08 -20.57
N ILE A 32 17.50 -23.58 -21.40
CA ILE A 32 18.42 -22.51 -21.00
C ILE A 32 17.65 -21.25 -20.58
N VAL A 33 16.63 -20.85 -21.36
CA VAL A 33 15.80 -19.69 -21.07
C VAL A 33 15.03 -19.88 -19.76
N VAL A 34 14.41 -21.04 -19.55
CA VAL A 34 13.66 -21.36 -18.34
C VAL A 34 14.58 -21.38 -17.10
N LEU A 35 15.72 -22.06 -17.20
CA LEU A 35 16.68 -22.13 -16.09
C LEU A 35 17.30 -20.76 -15.79
N GLY A 36 17.59 -19.96 -16.84
CA GLY A 36 18.04 -18.57 -16.70
C GLY A 36 17.01 -17.68 -16.00
N ALA A 37 15.74 -17.81 -16.37
CA ALA A 37 14.64 -17.08 -15.71
C ALA A 37 14.49 -17.49 -14.23
N VAL A 38 14.57 -18.77 -13.92
CA VAL A 38 14.51 -19.27 -12.54
C VAL A 38 15.71 -18.78 -11.72
N ALA A 39 16.91 -18.81 -12.30
CA ALA A 39 18.11 -18.31 -11.63
C ALA A 39 18.03 -16.80 -11.35
N ALA A 40 17.59 -16.02 -12.34
CA ALA A 40 17.38 -14.57 -12.19
C ALA A 40 16.31 -14.26 -11.12
N TRP A 41 15.20 -15.01 -11.11
CA TRP A 41 14.16 -14.88 -10.10
C TRP A 41 14.67 -15.17 -8.70
N ASN A 42 15.37 -16.28 -8.51
CA ASN A 42 15.94 -16.64 -7.22
C ASN A 42 17.01 -15.65 -6.76
N GLY A 43 17.86 -15.17 -7.68
CA GLY A 43 18.86 -14.15 -7.40
C GLY A 43 18.24 -12.83 -6.94
N TYR A 44 17.20 -12.39 -7.66
CA TYR A 44 16.45 -11.18 -7.30
C TYR A 44 15.80 -11.30 -5.92
N HIS A 45 15.13 -12.43 -5.62
CA HIS A 45 14.52 -12.65 -4.31
C HIS A 45 15.53 -12.75 -3.18
N ARG A 46 16.71 -13.31 -3.43
CA ARG A 46 17.79 -13.35 -2.44
C ARG A 46 18.31 -11.96 -2.16
N TRP A 47 18.59 -11.17 -3.20
CA TRP A 47 19.02 -9.78 -3.07
C TRP A 47 17.99 -8.93 -2.31
N GLN A 48 16.71 -9.04 -2.65
CA GLN A 48 15.63 -8.32 -1.97
C GLN A 48 15.54 -8.69 -0.47
N ARG A 49 15.76 -9.96 -0.15
CA ARG A 49 15.79 -10.44 1.23
C ARG A 49 16.94 -9.84 2.01
N ASP A 50 18.13 -9.81 1.42
CA ASP A 50 19.32 -9.23 2.04
C ASP A 50 19.14 -7.72 2.27
N GLN A 51 18.55 -7.01 1.34
CA GLN A 51 18.16 -5.60 1.48
C GLN A 51 17.18 -5.40 2.64
N SER A 52 16.18 -6.27 2.77
CA SER A 52 15.19 -6.20 3.85
C SER A 52 15.83 -6.47 5.22
N LEU A 53 16.75 -7.41 5.34
CA LEU A 53 17.46 -7.69 6.58
C LEU A 53 18.35 -6.52 7.03
N GLN A 54 19.03 -5.88 6.09
CA GLN A 54 19.83 -4.68 6.39
C GLN A 54 18.92 -3.51 6.80
N ALA A 55 17.80 -3.32 6.11
CA ALA A 55 16.82 -2.31 6.48
C ALA A 55 16.19 -2.56 7.85
N ALA A 56 15.96 -3.83 8.23
CA ALA A 56 15.49 -4.21 9.56
C ALA A 56 16.47 -3.80 10.66
N ALA A 57 17.76 -4.10 10.46
CA ALA A 57 18.79 -3.71 11.44
C ALA A 57 18.88 -2.18 11.62
N MET A 58 18.71 -1.42 10.54
CA MET A 58 18.67 0.05 10.64
C MET A 58 17.37 0.54 11.29
N TYR A 59 16.25 -0.15 11.07
CA TYR A 59 14.99 0.16 11.75
C TYR A 59 15.10 -0.01 13.27
N ASP A 60 15.73 -1.08 13.74
CA ASP A 60 15.99 -1.29 15.17
C ASP A 60 16.81 -0.14 15.78
N GLU A 61 17.76 0.43 15.02
CA GLU A 61 18.50 1.62 15.45
C GLU A 61 17.59 2.86 15.53
N VAL A 62 16.74 3.08 14.52
CA VAL A 62 15.74 4.18 14.56
C VAL A 62 14.83 4.03 15.77
N GLU A 63 14.34 2.83 16.04
CA GLU A 63 13.46 2.57 17.17
C GLU A 63 14.13 2.90 18.52
N LYS A 64 15.38 2.46 18.71
CA LYS A 64 16.17 2.79 19.92
C LYS A 64 16.35 4.29 20.11
N VAL A 65 16.67 5.00 19.02
CA VAL A 65 16.87 6.46 19.05
C VAL A 65 15.57 7.18 19.35
N VAL A 66 14.44 6.72 18.78
CA VAL A 66 13.11 7.25 19.06
C VAL A 66 12.71 7.04 20.51
N LEU A 67 12.96 5.85 21.07
CA LEU A 67 12.73 5.55 22.49
C LEU A 67 13.60 6.41 23.41
N GLY A 68 14.83 6.72 22.96
CA GLY A 68 15.76 7.62 23.67
C GLY A 68 15.39 9.11 23.57
N GLY A 69 14.41 9.48 22.77
CA GLY A 69 13.92 10.86 22.66
C GLY A 69 14.81 11.81 21.81
N ASP A 70 15.85 11.31 21.14
CA ASP A 70 16.76 12.14 20.33
C ASP A 70 16.21 12.34 18.90
N VAL A 71 15.43 13.42 18.73
CA VAL A 71 14.78 13.73 17.45
C VAL A 71 15.79 13.91 16.32
N GLN A 72 16.91 14.57 16.55
CA GLN A 72 17.87 14.83 15.47
C GLN A 72 18.56 13.55 14.99
N LYS A 73 18.87 12.63 15.91
CA LYS A 73 19.42 11.32 15.53
C LYS A 73 18.37 10.49 14.79
N ALA A 74 17.11 10.51 15.26
CA ALA A 74 16.02 9.78 14.59
C ALA A 74 15.81 10.27 13.14
N GLU A 75 15.82 11.58 12.91
CA GLU A 75 15.73 12.16 11.56
C GLU A 75 16.91 11.75 10.68
N ARG A 76 18.15 11.77 11.21
CA ARG A 76 19.33 11.32 10.46
C ARG A 76 19.25 9.85 10.11
N ALA A 77 18.96 9.00 11.09
CA ALA A 77 18.84 7.55 10.87
C ALA A 77 17.76 7.22 9.84
N PHE A 78 16.63 7.93 9.86
CA PHE A 78 15.60 7.79 8.84
C PHE A 78 16.09 8.26 7.46
N ASN A 79 16.84 9.37 7.37
CA ASN A 79 17.42 9.82 6.11
C ASN A 79 18.38 8.77 5.53
N ASP A 80 19.26 8.19 6.36
CA ASP A 80 20.15 7.12 5.95
C ASP A 80 19.40 5.89 5.42
N MET A 81 18.23 5.55 6.02
CA MET A 81 17.37 4.49 5.51
C MET A 81 16.73 4.86 4.17
N LYS A 82 16.30 6.12 3.99
CA LYS A 82 15.75 6.58 2.70
C LYS A 82 16.78 6.50 1.57
N ASP A 83 18.02 6.87 1.85
CA ASP A 83 19.08 6.88 0.84
C ASP A 83 19.49 5.46 0.42
N ARG A 84 19.50 4.51 1.34
CA ARG A 84 19.96 3.14 1.11
C ARG A 84 18.86 2.14 0.80
N PHE A 85 17.70 2.28 1.42
CA PHE A 85 16.62 1.29 1.43
C PHE A 85 15.25 1.91 1.21
N ALA A 86 15.13 2.91 0.34
CA ALA A 86 13.90 3.69 0.12
C ALA A 86 12.62 2.84 -0.03
N LYS A 87 12.73 1.68 -0.69
CA LYS A 87 11.59 0.81 -0.99
C LYS A 87 11.33 -0.29 0.05
N ALA A 88 12.19 -0.43 1.05
CA ALA A 88 11.99 -1.43 2.09
C ALA A 88 10.81 -1.06 3.01
N ALA A 89 10.02 -2.05 3.41
CA ALA A 89 8.89 -1.84 4.33
C ALA A 89 9.34 -1.23 5.67
N TYR A 90 10.52 -1.63 6.16
CA TYR A 90 11.11 -1.09 7.38
C TYR A 90 11.42 0.41 7.29
N THR A 91 11.83 0.92 6.11
CA THR A 91 12.03 2.36 5.90
C THR A 91 10.69 3.12 5.99
N GLN A 92 9.62 2.53 5.48
CA GLN A 92 8.29 3.12 5.56
C GLN A 92 7.79 3.15 7.02
N GLN A 93 8.01 2.08 7.78
CA GLN A 93 7.68 2.02 9.21
C GLN A 93 8.51 3.03 10.03
N ALA A 94 9.82 3.12 9.76
CA ALA A 94 10.69 4.13 10.37
C ALA A 94 10.18 5.55 10.14
N GLY A 95 9.73 5.86 8.92
CA GLY A 95 9.18 7.15 8.57
C GLY A 95 7.94 7.51 9.41
N PHE A 96 7.03 6.56 9.65
CA PHE A 96 5.89 6.79 10.55
C PHE A 96 6.31 6.97 12.01
N LEU A 97 7.30 6.23 12.45
CA LEU A 97 7.82 6.32 13.82
C LEU A 97 8.43 7.71 14.06
N VAL A 98 9.27 8.16 13.12
CA VAL A 98 9.90 9.49 13.17
C VAL A 98 8.86 10.60 13.03
N ALA A 99 7.88 10.46 12.13
CA ALA A 99 6.80 11.44 12.01
C ALA A 99 6.01 11.59 13.31
N LYS A 100 5.68 10.48 13.98
CA LYS A 100 5.00 10.49 15.29
C LYS A 100 5.85 11.19 16.36
N MET A 101 7.14 10.87 16.44
CA MET A 101 8.07 11.43 17.40
C MET A 101 8.24 12.94 17.19
N THR A 102 8.51 13.36 15.96
CA THR A 102 8.72 14.78 15.61
C THR A 102 7.47 15.61 15.86
N TYR A 103 6.29 15.06 15.52
CA TYR A 103 5.02 15.69 15.83
C TYR A 103 4.82 15.86 17.34
N GLY A 104 4.99 14.79 18.14
CA GLY A 104 4.87 14.83 19.59
C GLY A 104 5.87 15.73 20.29
N SER A 105 7.02 16.01 19.63
CA SER A 105 8.04 16.96 20.11
C SER A 105 7.82 18.41 19.66
N GLY A 106 6.68 18.70 19.01
CA GLY A 106 6.35 20.04 18.50
C GLY A 106 7.06 20.40 17.19
N LYS A 107 7.85 19.50 16.59
CA LYS A 107 8.52 19.70 15.29
C LYS A 107 7.59 19.32 14.14
N VAL A 108 6.50 20.08 14.00
CA VAL A 108 5.40 19.77 13.06
C VAL A 108 5.90 19.74 11.60
N ASP A 109 6.83 20.60 11.22
CA ASP A 109 7.35 20.64 9.85
C ASP A 109 8.20 19.41 9.51
N SER A 110 8.97 18.89 10.47
CA SER A 110 9.68 17.62 10.32
C SER A 110 8.69 16.46 10.15
N ALA A 111 7.62 16.43 10.92
CA ALA A 111 6.56 15.42 10.78
C ALA A 111 5.89 15.48 9.39
N LYS A 112 5.54 16.68 8.93
CA LYS A 112 5.02 16.90 7.57
C LYS A 112 6.00 16.40 6.50
N THR A 113 7.27 16.69 6.64
CA THR A 113 8.32 16.26 5.70
C THR A 113 8.40 14.74 5.62
N ALA A 114 8.42 14.05 6.77
CA ALA A 114 8.45 12.59 6.81
C ALA A 114 7.19 11.96 6.20
N LEU A 115 6.00 12.50 6.52
CA LEU A 115 4.72 12.02 5.98
C LEU A 115 4.58 12.30 4.47
N ASN A 116 5.02 13.46 3.97
CA ASN A 116 5.08 13.75 2.54
C ASN A 116 5.97 12.76 1.80
N TRP A 117 7.16 12.51 2.34
CA TRP A 117 8.06 11.54 1.72
C TRP A 117 7.42 10.16 1.63
N LEU A 118 6.75 9.70 2.68
CA LEU A 118 6.02 8.42 2.68
C LEU A 118 4.87 8.42 1.66
N ALA A 119 4.09 9.49 1.59
CA ALA A 119 2.98 9.64 0.65
C ALA A 119 3.42 9.51 -0.82
N ASP A 120 4.65 9.98 -1.13
CA ASP A 120 5.17 10.03 -2.49
C ASP A 120 6.06 8.84 -2.85
N ASN A 121 6.75 8.23 -1.87
CA ASN A 121 7.81 7.25 -2.12
C ASN A 121 7.51 5.85 -1.60
N ALA A 122 6.49 5.63 -0.78
CA ALA A 122 6.16 4.31 -0.28
C ALA A 122 5.95 3.32 -1.43
N ALA A 123 6.56 2.14 -1.33
CA ALA A 123 6.42 1.09 -2.33
C ALA A 123 5.03 0.44 -2.27
N ASP A 124 4.47 0.38 -1.08
CA ASP A 124 3.13 -0.14 -0.81
C ASP A 124 2.10 0.99 -0.80
N LYS A 125 1.02 0.83 -1.56
CA LYS A 125 -0.06 1.83 -1.66
C LYS A 125 -0.79 2.06 -0.34
N GLY A 126 -0.89 1.04 0.50
CA GLY A 126 -1.49 1.14 1.84
C GLY A 126 -0.68 2.09 2.73
N TYR A 127 0.65 1.93 2.76
CA TYR A 127 1.51 2.87 3.50
C TYR A 127 1.39 4.30 2.96
N ALA A 128 1.38 4.50 1.63
CA ALA A 128 1.18 5.82 1.04
C ALA A 128 -0.17 6.42 1.45
N SER A 129 -1.23 5.62 1.48
CA SER A 129 -2.59 6.04 1.88
C SER A 129 -2.64 6.45 3.36
N VAL A 130 -2.05 5.64 4.24
CA VAL A 130 -1.94 5.98 5.68
C VAL A 130 -1.13 7.26 5.88
N ALA A 131 -0.05 7.47 5.11
CA ALA A 131 0.74 8.69 5.18
C ALA A 131 -0.09 9.92 4.78
N ARG A 132 -0.87 9.84 3.69
CA ARG A 132 -1.78 10.92 3.28
C ARG A 132 -2.85 11.23 4.33
N LEU A 133 -3.45 10.20 4.92
CA LEU A 133 -4.44 10.36 5.97
C LEU A 133 -3.84 11.02 7.23
N ARG A 134 -2.63 10.64 7.63
CA ARG A 134 -1.94 11.27 8.77
C ARG A 134 -1.49 12.70 8.46
N LEU A 135 -0.97 12.93 7.26
CA LEU A 135 -0.57 14.26 6.81
C LEU A 135 -1.77 15.20 6.75
N SER A 136 -2.92 14.73 6.24
CA SER A 136 -4.15 15.53 6.22
C SER A 136 -4.58 15.95 7.63
N ALA A 137 -4.43 15.07 8.63
CA ALA A 137 -4.73 15.42 10.02
C ALA A 137 -3.83 16.54 10.54
N VAL A 138 -2.53 16.48 10.29
CA VAL A 138 -1.57 17.53 10.65
C VAL A 138 -1.89 18.85 9.95
N LEU A 139 -2.28 18.80 8.67
CA LEU A 139 -2.68 19.98 7.90
C LEU A 139 -4.00 20.59 8.40
N ILE A 140 -4.97 19.75 8.80
CA ILE A 140 -6.23 20.21 9.39
C ILE A 140 -5.99 20.98 10.69
N GLU A 141 -5.14 20.49 11.57
CA GLU A 141 -4.77 21.18 12.81
C GLU A 141 -4.07 22.52 12.56
N ALA A 142 -3.25 22.56 11.51
CA ALA A 142 -2.64 23.79 11.02
C ALA A 142 -3.62 24.73 10.27
N LYS A 143 -4.90 24.35 10.13
CA LYS A 143 -5.94 25.04 9.33
C LYS A 143 -5.60 25.17 7.85
N ALA A 144 -4.65 24.38 7.33
CA ALA A 144 -4.29 24.32 5.92
C ALA A 144 -5.25 23.37 5.15
N TYR A 145 -6.53 23.75 5.13
CA TYR A 145 -7.62 22.88 4.65
C TYR A 145 -7.49 22.52 3.17
N ASP A 146 -7.06 23.47 2.34
CA ASP A 146 -6.94 23.23 0.89
C ASP A 146 -5.79 22.26 0.60
N ASP A 147 -4.69 22.35 1.33
CA ASP A 147 -3.58 21.39 1.23
C ASP A 147 -4.02 20.00 1.72
N ALA A 148 -4.81 19.93 2.79
CA ALA A 148 -5.35 18.67 3.28
C ALA A 148 -6.28 18.00 2.25
N LEU A 149 -7.16 18.76 1.61
CA LEU A 149 -8.02 18.28 0.52
C LEU A 149 -7.18 17.81 -0.68
N LYS A 150 -6.14 18.55 -1.05
CA LYS A 150 -5.23 18.19 -2.14
C LYS A 150 -4.54 16.86 -1.89
N ILE A 151 -4.00 16.64 -0.69
CA ILE A 151 -3.33 15.39 -0.31
C ILE A 151 -4.29 14.20 -0.34
N LEU A 152 -5.52 14.37 0.16
CA LEU A 152 -6.56 13.33 0.12
C LEU A 152 -7.07 13.08 -1.31
N GLY A 153 -7.01 14.07 -2.18
CA GLY A 153 -7.39 13.99 -3.59
C GLY A 153 -6.29 13.39 -4.48
N ALA A 154 -5.05 13.27 -4.02
CA ALA A 154 -3.94 12.69 -4.79
C ALA A 154 -4.05 11.17 -5.01
N GLY A 155 -5.12 10.56 -4.49
CA GLY A 155 -5.42 9.13 -4.59
C GLY A 155 -4.95 8.36 -3.37
N VAL A 156 -5.85 7.54 -2.84
CA VAL A 156 -5.59 6.53 -1.80
C VAL A 156 -5.96 5.18 -2.38
N ALA A 157 -5.44 4.10 -1.80
CA ALA A 157 -5.87 2.76 -2.17
C ALA A 157 -7.36 2.55 -1.81
N ASP A 158 -8.04 1.69 -2.55
CA ASP A 158 -9.50 1.55 -2.48
C ASP A 158 -10.01 1.26 -1.06
N GLU A 159 -9.27 0.48 -0.29
CA GLU A 159 -9.57 0.15 1.10
C GLU A 159 -9.55 1.37 2.05
N PHE A 160 -8.92 2.47 1.65
CA PHE A 160 -8.85 3.72 2.41
C PHE A 160 -9.76 4.81 1.84
N ALA A 161 -10.43 4.57 0.71
CA ALA A 161 -11.22 5.58 0.01
C ALA A 161 -12.34 6.15 0.89
N ALA A 162 -13.11 5.28 1.55
CA ALA A 162 -14.19 5.70 2.44
C ALA A 162 -13.70 6.56 3.62
N LEU A 163 -12.52 6.22 4.18
CA LEU A 163 -11.91 6.98 5.26
C LEU A 163 -11.39 8.35 4.78
N ALA A 164 -10.87 8.41 3.56
CA ALA A 164 -10.45 9.66 2.94
C ALA A 164 -11.65 10.58 2.66
N ASP A 165 -12.77 10.03 2.18
CA ASP A 165 -13.98 10.79 1.93
C ASP A 165 -14.60 11.30 3.25
N ASP A 166 -14.64 10.50 4.31
CA ASP A 166 -15.03 10.96 5.64
C ASP A 166 -14.15 12.14 6.10
N ARG A 167 -12.84 12.05 5.92
CA ARG A 167 -11.91 13.12 6.28
C ARG A 167 -12.13 14.40 5.46
N LYS A 168 -12.43 14.27 4.16
CA LYS A 168 -12.81 15.43 3.31
C LYS A 168 -14.10 16.07 3.82
N GLY A 169 -15.08 15.25 4.22
CA GLY A 169 -16.29 15.73 4.86
C GLY A 169 -16.03 16.57 6.11
N ASP A 170 -15.14 16.08 7.00
CA ASP A 170 -14.72 16.83 8.19
C ASP A 170 -14.08 18.19 7.83
N ILE A 171 -13.22 18.21 6.80
CA ILE A 171 -12.60 19.44 6.32
C ILE A 171 -13.66 20.43 5.83
N TYR A 172 -14.63 19.97 5.03
CA TYR A 172 -15.69 20.85 4.54
C TYR A 172 -16.58 21.39 5.67
N ILE A 173 -16.82 20.61 6.73
CA ILE A 173 -17.49 21.12 7.95
C ILE A 173 -16.69 22.26 8.57
N LEU A 174 -15.37 22.11 8.73
CA LEU A 174 -14.50 23.13 9.29
C LEU A 174 -14.44 24.40 8.42
N GLN A 175 -14.66 24.27 7.11
CA GLN A 175 -14.80 25.40 6.17
C GLN A 175 -16.22 26.00 6.12
N GLY A 176 -17.22 25.42 6.82
CA GLY A 176 -18.63 25.84 6.77
C GLY A 176 -19.37 25.38 5.52
N LYS A 177 -18.77 24.55 4.68
CA LYS A 177 -19.30 24.02 3.39
C LYS A 177 -20.15 22.77 3.62
N LYS A 178 -21.35 22.94 4.16
CA LYS A 178 -22.21 21.83 4.59
C LYS A 178 -22.67 20.94 3.42
N THR A 179 -22.88 21.50 2.24
CA THR A 179 -23.34 20.75 1.06
C THR A 179 -22.25 19.80 0.56
N GLU A 180 -21.02 20.28 0.48
CA GLU A 180 -19.86 19.51 0.10
C GLU A 180 -19.54 18.43 1.15
N ALA A 181 -19.61 18.80 2.43
CA ALA A 181 -19.44 17.86 3.53
C ALA A 181 -20.43 16.68 3.46
N LYS A 182 -21.72 16.98 3.21
CA LYS A 182 -22.75 15.97 3.03
C LYS A 182 -22.40 15.01 1.90
N ALA A 183 -22.00 15.53 0.74
CA ALA A 183 -21.65 14.71 -0.43
C ALA A 183 -20.48 13.75 -0.13
N GLU A 184 -19.44 14.23 0.56
CA GLU A 184 -18.30 13.39 0.93
C GLU A 184 -18.67 12.35 1.99
N TYR A 185 -19.46 12.70 3.01
CA TYR A 185 -19.95 11.72 3.99
C TYR A 185 -20.87 10.65 3.37
N GLU A 186 -21.69 11.01 2.37
CA GLU A 186 -22.50 10.03 1.65
C GLU A 186 -21.63 9.02 0.88
N LYS A 187 -20.53 9.47 0.25
CA LYS A 187 -19.54 8.57 -0.38
C LYS A 187 -18.91 7.66 0.67
N ALA A 188 -18.43 8.24 1.76
CA ALA A 188 -17.84 7.49 2.85
C ALA A 188 -18.80 6.42 3.40
N PHE A 189 -20.07 6.79 3.68
CA PHE A 189 -21.07 5.87 4.20
C PHE A 189 -21.34 4.69 3.26
N LYS A 190 -21.34 4.93 1.94
CA LYS A 190 -21.50 3.88 0.93
C LYS A 190 -20.26 3.02 0.75
N GLY A 191 -19.08 3.59 0.95
CA GLY A 191 -17.81 2.92 0.77
C GLY A 191 -17.38 2.03 1.94
N PHE A 192 -17.91 2.25 3.15
CA PHE A 192 -17.65 1.35 4.29
C PHE A 192 -18.52 0.10 4.22
N ASP A 193 -17.94 -1.03 4.64
CA ASP A 193 -18.67 -2.27 4.88
C ASP A 193 -19.88 -2.01 5.80
N GLU A 194 -21.00 -2.72 5.55
CA GLU A 194 -22.21 -2.56 6.33
C GLU A 194 -22.06 -2.88 7.81
N GLN A 195 -21.15 -3.76 8.14
CA GLN A 195 -20.85 -4.18 9.50
C GLN A 195 -19.77 -3.33 10.19
N ALA A 196 -19.10 -2.43 9.44
CA ALA A 196 -18.06 -1.59 9.99
C ALA A 196 -18.62 -0.61 11.04
N GLU A 197 -18.06 -0.64 12.23
CA GLU A 197 -18.47 0.29 13.30
C GLU A 197 -18.28 1.75 12.90
N TYR A 198 -17.25 2.04 12.13
CA TYR A 198 -16.95 3.38 11.64
C TYR A 198 -18.04 3.92 10.70
N ARG A 199 -18.73 3.06 9.92
CA ARG A 199 -19.88 3.44 9.11
C ARG A 199 -20.99 4.08 9.96
N ARG A 200 -21.22 3.57 11.17
CA ARG A 200 -22.22 4.17 12.11
C ARG A 200 -21.83 5.58 12.51
N LEU A 201 -20.55 5.83 12.74
CA LEU A 201 -20.05 7.18 13.05
C LEU A 201 -20.33 8.16 11.89
N VAL A 202 -20.05 7.74 10.65
CA VAL A 202 -20.37 8.55 9.45
C VAL A 202 -21.87 8.77 9.35
N GLY A 203 -22.70 7.78 9.67
CA GLY A 203 -24.15 7.92 9.75
C GLY A 203 -24.61 9.00 10.75
N VAL A 204 -23.95 9.09 11.92
CA VAL A 204 -24.21 10.15 12.90
C VAL A 204 -23.85 11.52 12.33
N LYS A 205 -22.71 11.66 11.63
CA LYS A 205 -22.31 12.91 10.96
C LYS A 205 -23.33 13.34 9.90
N LEU A 206 -23.85 12.38 9.11
CA LEU A 206 -24.92 12.64 8.12
C LEU A 206 -26.23 13.09 8.78
N ASN A 207 -26.62 12.42 9.87
CA ASN A 207 -27.83 12.80 10.62
C ASN A 207 -27.72 14.24 11.17
N ALA A 208 -26.53 14.65 11.63
CA ALA A 208 -26.30 16.03 12.09
C ALA A 208 -26.43 17.06 10.95
N LEU A 209 -26.33 16.63 9.69
CA LEU A 209 -26.57 17.43 8.49
C LEU A 209 -28.00 17.28 7.92
N GLY A 210 -28.91 16.63 8.67
CA GLY A 210 -30.29 16.43 8.28
C GLY A 210 -30.51 15.30 7.26
N VAL A 211 -29.55 14.38 7.12
CA VAL A 211 -29.64 13.22 6.20
C VAL A 211 -29.80 11.95 7.01
N ASN A 212 -30.86 11.20 6.78
CA ASN A 212 -30.99 9.85 7.33
C ASN A 212 -30.45 8.83 6.29
N PRO A 213 -29.22 8.33 6.45
CA PRO A 213 -28.60 7.43 5.46
C PRO A 213 -29.28 6.06 5.38
N LEU A 214 -30.08 5.67 6.39
CA LEU A 214 -30.79 4.39 6.44
C LEU A 214 -32.20 4.48 5.85
N ALA A 215 -32.76 5.66 5.65
CA ALA A 215 -34.10 5.83 5.06
C ALA A 215 -34.13 5.34 3.61
N ASN A 216 -33.05 5.53 2.85
CA ASN A 216 -32.95 5.13 1.45
C ASN A 216 -32.69 3.63 1.26
N VAL A 217 -32.20 2.92 2.27
CA VAL A 217 -31.96 1.47 2.20
C VAL A 217 -33.28 0.70 2.31
N LYS A 218 -34.24 1.19 3.10
CA LYS A 218 -35.55 0.56 3.27
C LYS A 218 -36.47 0.70 2.03
N THR A 219 -36.29 1.75 1.22
CA THR A 219 -37.06 1.93 0.00
C THR A 219 -36.60 1.06 -1.17
N ALA A 220 -35.34 0.73 -1.25
CA ALA A 220 -34.79 -0.16 -2.28
C ALA A 220 -35.24 -1.63 -2.09
N THR A 221 -35.35 -2.10 -0.86
CA THR A 221 -35.79 -3.48 -0.55
C THR A 221 -37.29 -3.70 -0.69
N VAL A 222 -38.12 -2.64 -0.68
CA VAL A 222 -39.60 -2.75 -0.84
C VAL A 222 -40.02 -2.77 -2.32
N THR A 223 -39.16 -2.26 -3.22
CA THR A 223 -39.47 -2.25 -4.67
C THR A 223 -39.06 -3.51 -5.42
N GLU A 224 -38.20 -4.34 -4.85
CA GLU A 224 -37.78 -5.63 -5.45
C GLU A 224 -38.68 -6.83 -5.08
N GLY A 225 -39.60 -6.65 -4.13
CA GLY A 225 -40.54 -7.70 -3.67
C GLY A 225 -41.96 -7.63 -4.30
N ALA A 226 -42.19 -6.72 -5.25
CA ALA A 226 -43.51 -6.54 -5.90
C ALA A 226 -43.40 -6.70 -7.43
N LYS A 227 -43.05 -7.93 -7.88
CA LYS A 227 -43.31 -8.40 -9.25
C LYS A 227 -43.62 -9.89 -9.24
#